data_5f4792e9b1d41acbde3da6d252160a21
#
_entry.id   5f4792e9b1d41acbde3da6d252160a21
#
_cell.length_a   1.000
_cell.length_b   1.000
_cell.length_c   1.000
_cell.angle_alpha   90.00
_cell.angle_beta   90.00
_cell.angle_gamma   90.00
#
_symmetry.space_group_name_H-M   'P 1'
#
loop_
_entity.id
_entity.type
_entity.pdbx_description
1 polymer ?
#
loop_
_entity_poly.entity_id
_entity_poly.type
_entity_poly.pdbx_seq_one_letter_code
_entity_poly.pdbx_strand_id
1 'polypeptide(L)'
;MAKLIQRLLAGVLASAAITGGTAAYVEAQPGGVYHARLPGLEAFAEKVPDAVRFDLMIARVNEYALAESAGGALPGRGEWAEDLQVLAYDAAGNLVGNFFPDAEDPNYSIVEFDENGNKVHSAVYMGEELLTESVWTYDANGRETSEQMWIDGALSSAETYTYTPQTDGTLLCSITTRWPQTGQVTESSYLTNSTGQFLMSEEDGTRITWIYDHRGRPTSHVVSRDNQTQLHQNYSYTDAPDGSYLCRYESYEGSMMDSRTEQRFDALGACIYQAEYNRVGEMIYEMTAQTMDI
;
A
#
# COMPACT_ATOMS: atom_id res chain seq x y z
N MET A 1 -17.55 7.92 -0.29
CA MET A 1 -16.46 8.70 0.38
C MET A 1 -15.52 7.83 1.20
N ALA A 2 -15.93 7.12 2.24
CA ALA A 2 -15.03 6.25 3.03
C ALA A 2 -14.28 5.18 2.20
N LYS A 3 -14.87 4.63 1.13
CA LYS A 3 -14.25 3.59 0.28
C LYS A 3 -13.22 4.12 -0.71
N LEU A 4 -13.33 5.36 -1.20
CA LEU A 4 -12.31 5.96 -2.09
C LEU A 4 -11.05 6.29 -1.28
N ILE A 5 -11.23 6.83 -0.06
CA ILE A 5 -10.13 7.09 0.89
C ILE A 5 -9.49 5.77 1.34
N GLN A 6 -10.28 4.70 1.57
CA GLN A 6 -9.75 3.37 1.88
C GLN A 6 -8.97 2.76 0.71
N ARG A 7 -9.34 3.00 -0.56
CA ARG A 7 -8.60 2.49 -1.72
C ARG A 7 -7.27 3.22 -1.95
N LEU A 8 -7.20 4.53 -1.68
CA LEU A 8 -5.94 5.29 -1.72
C LEU A 8 -5.00 4.94 -0.55
N LEU A 9 -5.56 4.46 0.59
CA LEU A 9 -4.81 3.99 1.75
C LEU A 9 -4.55 2.47 1.73
N ALA A 10 -5.33 1.67 1.00
CA ALA A 10 -5.15 0.22 0.92
C ALA A 10 -3.93 -0.21 0.08
N GLY A 11 -3.25 0.73 -0.58
CA GLY A 11 -1.90 0.49 -1.13
C GLY A 11 -0.81 0.39 -0.06
N VAL A 12 -1.10 0.81 1.18
CA VAL A 12 -0.16 0.76 2.30
C VAL A 12 -0.98 0.62 3.59
N LEU A 13 -1.03 -0.54 4.20
CA LEU A 13 -1.63 -0.89 5.50
C LEU A 13 -2.91 -1.74 5.43
N ALA A 14 -2.73 -3.05 5.29
CA ALA A 14 -3.64 -3.98 5.92
C ALA A 14 -3.28 -4.03 7.41
N SER A 15 -3.92 -3.20 8.22
CA SER A 15 -3.84 -3.32 9.68
C SER A 15 -4.64 -4.55 10.10
N ALA A 16 -3.97 -5.69 10.26
CA ALA A 16 -4.55 -6.85 10.94
C ALA A 16 -4.60 -6.56 12.44
N ALA A 17 -5.75 -6.81 13.04
CA ALA A 17 -5.91 -6.76 14.49
C ALA A 17 -5.08 -7.87 15.13
N ILE A 18 -4.16 -7.50 16.00
CA ILE A 18 -3.28 -8.40 16.75
C ILE A 18 -4.11 -9.16 17.79
N THR A 19 -4.24 -10.46 17.63
CA THR A 19 -4.57 -11.38 18.74
C THR A 19 -3.41 -12.35 18.89
N GLY A 20 -2.80 -12.34 20.09
CA GLY A 20 -1.55 -12.98 20.41
C GLY A 20 -1.43 -14.45 19.98
N GLY A 21 -0.42 -14.73 19.17
CA GLY A 21 0.05 -16.03 18.76
C GLY A 21 1.54 -16.19 19.08
N THR A 22 1.96 -17.40 19.32
CA THR A 22 3.28 -17.80 19.81
C THR A 22 4.42 -17.35 18.89
N ALA A 23 5.36 -16.60 19.46
CA ALA A 23 6.53 -16.06 18.79
C ALA A 23 7.33 -17.07 17.95
N ALA A 24 7.46 -16.81 16.66
CA ALA A 24 8.47 -17.44 15.83
C ALA A 24 9.85 -16.89 16.23
N TYR A 25 10.79 -17.78 16.58
CA TYR A 25 12.13 -17.38 16.99
C TYR A 25 12.97 -17.08 15.74
N VAL A 26 13.38 -15.81 15.56
CA VAL A 26 14.34 -15.38 14.55
C VAL A 26 15.70 -15.21 15.23
N GLU A 27 16.66 -16.09 14.95
CA GLU A 27 18.04 -15.97 15.42
C GLU A 27 18.82 -15.05 14.46
N ALA A 28 19.16 -13.84 14.92
CA ALA A 28 19.99 -12.91 14.19
C ALA A 28 21.46 -13.35 14.19
N GLN A 29 22.02 -13.63 13.00
CA GLN A 29 23.45 -13.78 12.81
C GLN A 29 24.06 -12.50 12.22
N PRO A 30 25.18 -11.98 12.73
CA PRO A 30 25.81 -10.76 12.19
C PRO A 30 26.28 -10.98 10.75
N GLY A 31 25.67 -10.27 9.79
CA GLY A 31 26.02 -10.29 8.38
C GLY A 31 25.47 -11.47 7.58
N GLY A 32 24.46 -12.19 8.08
CA GLY A 32 23.94 -13.42 7.50
C GLY A 32 22.57 -13.25 6.87
N VAL A 33 22.39 -14.02 5.84
CA VAL A 33 21.12 -14.43 5.26
C VAL A 33 20.30 -15.14 6.34
N TYR A 34 19.07 -14.70 6.55
CA TYR A 34 18.16 -15.32 7.53
C TYR A 34 17.58 -16.60 6.97
N HIS A 35 17.88 -17.74 7.57
CA HIS A 35 17.14 -18.97 7.36
C HIS A 35 15.97 -19.05 8.36
N ALA A 36 14.92 -18.27 8.12
CA ALA A 36 13.71 -18.36 8.92
C ALA A 36 12.86 -19.55 8.41
N ARG A 37 12.63 -20.55 9.24
CA ARG A 37 11.58 -21.55 9.00
C ARG A 37 10.25 -20.93 9.45
N LEU A 38 9.63 -20.17 8.55
CA LEU A 38 8.29 -19.64 8.78
C LEU A 38 7.28 -20.71 8.34
N PRO A 39 6.35 -21.12 9.22
CA PRO A 39 5.30 -22.06 8.84
C PRO A 39 4.53 -21.53 7.61
N GLY A 40 4.32 -22.39 6.61
CA GLY A 40 3.58 -22.04 5.39
C GLY A 40 4.39 -21.30 4.31
N LEU A 41 5.64 -20.87 4.57
CA LEU A 41 6.44 -20.12 3.59
C LEU A 41 6.73 -20.93 2.31
N GLU A 42 7.04 -22.24 2.43
CA GLU A 42 7.28 -23.10 1.26
C GLU A 42 6.01 -23.19 0.40
N ALA A 43 4.83 -23.36 1.03
CA ALA A 43 3.56 -23.40 0.33
C ALA A 43 3.20 -22.05 -0.32
N PHE A 44 3.55 -20.93 0.32
CA PHE A 44 3.41 -19.60 -0.28
C PHE A 44 4.34 -19.43 -1.49
N ALA A 45 5.61 -19.84 -1.38
CA ALA A 45 6.57 -19.74 -2.49
C ALA A 45 6.10 -20.50 -3.74
N GLU A 46 5.42 -21.65 -3.57
CA GLU A 46 4.81 -22.39 -4.68
C GLU A 46 3.65 -21.61 -5.37
N LYS A 47 3.02 -20.68 -4.67
CA LYS A 47 1.93 -19.83 -5.22
C LYS A 47 2.44 -18.62 -6.00
N VAL A 48 3.70 -18.26 -5.86
CA VAL A 48 4.36 -17.12 -6.53
C VAL A 48 5.58 -17.59 -7.33
N PRO A 49 5.39 -18.44 -8.38
CA PRO A 49 6.48 -19.10 -9.10
C PRO A 49 7.44 -18.14 -9.81
N ASP A 50 6.99 -16.91 -10.11
CA ASP A 50 7.78 -15.86 -10.76
C ASP A 50 8.61 -15.05 -9.76
N ALA A 51 8.45 -15.27 -8.46
CA ALA A 51 9.24 -14.61 -7.43
C ALA A 51 10.70 -15.07 -7.49
N VAL A 52 11.61 -14.10 -7.51
CA VAL A 52 13.07 -14.32 -7.48
C VAL A 52 13.72 -13.75 -6.22
N ARG A 53 12.96 -13.00 -5.42
CA ARG A 53 13.41 -12.39 -4.18
C ARG A 53 12.29 -12.44 -3.14
N PHE A 54 12.67 -12.78 -1.91
CA PHE A 54 11.78 -12.75 -0.75
C PHE A 54 12.42 -11.88 0.33
N ASP A 55 11.65 -10.93 0.86
CA ASP A 55 12.07 -10.06 1.94
C ASP A 55 11.19 -10.27 3.17
N LEU A 56 11.80 -10.59 4.30
CA LEU A 56 11.13 -10.60 5.59
C LEU A 56 11.04 -9.17 6.10
N MET A 57 9.83 -8.67 6.23
CA MET A 57 9.51 -7.39 6.84
C MET A 57 9.24 -7.61 8.32
N ILE A 58 9.95 -6.88 9.15
CA ILE A 58 9.74 -6.84 10.60
C ILE A 58 9.19 -5.47 10.93
N ALA A 59 7.90 -5.41 11.25
CA ALA A 59 7.23 -4.20 11.68
C ALA A 59 7.17 -4.15 13.21
N ARG A 60 7.42 -2.97 13.77
CA ARG A 60 7.37 -2.70 15.20
C ARG A 60 6.48 -1.50 15.47
N VAL A 61 5.55 -1.63 16.38
CA VAL A 61 4.63 -0.56 16.78
C VAL A 61 4.90 -0.19 18.23
N ASN A 62 5.14 1.10 18.49
CA ASN A 62 5.22 1.63 19.84
C ASN A 62 3.82 2.00 20.33
N GLU A 63 3.15 1.06 20.99
CA GLU A 63 1.78 1.22 21.46
C GLU A 63 1.63 2.38 22.46
N TYR A 64 2.65 2.68 23.25
CA TYR A 64 2.62 3.79 24.19
C TYR A 64 2.60 5.15 23.48
N ALA A 65 3.52 5.36 22.54
CA ALA A 65 3.57 6.61 21.76
C ALA A 65 2.32 6.80 20.89
N LEU A 66 1.77 5.71 20.37
CA LEU A 66 0.52 5.74 19.61
C LEU A 66 -0.68 6.13 20.50
N ALA A 67 -0.81 5.53 21.69
CA ALA A 67 -1.88 5.84 22.63
C ALA A 67 -1.81 7.29 23.15
N GLU A 68 -0.61 7.81 23.42
CA GLU A 68 -0.39 9.21 23.82
C GLU A 68 -0.81 10.18 22.71
N SER A 69 -0.46 9.90 21.47
CA SER A 69 -0.87 10.68 20.30
C SER A 69 -2.39 10.72 20.09
N ALA A 70 -3.08 9.63 20.42
CA ALA A 70 -4.53 9.51 20.31
C ALA A 70 -5.29 10.11 21.51
N GLY A 71 -4.59 10.58 22.56
CA GLY A 71 -5.20 11.07 23.80
C GLY A 71 -5.87 9.98 24.65
N GLY A 72 -5.51 8.72 24.42
CA GLY A 72 -6.02 7.56 25.15
C GLY A 72 -5.38 7.36 26.53
N ALA A 73 -5.91 6.42 27.33
CA ALA A 73 -5.28 5.97 28.55
C ALA A 73 -3.98 5.22 28.19
N LEU A 74 -2.87 5.67 28.78
CA LEU A 74 -1.55 5.13 28.52
C LEU A 74 -1.47 3.67 29.00
N PRO A 75 -1.16 2.69 28.10
CA PRO A 75 -0.73 1.37 28.55
C PRO A 75 0.61 1.50 29.31
N GLY A 76 0.98 0.53 30.11
CA GLY A 76 2.28 0.52 30.78
C GLY A 76 3.42 0.73 29.77
N ARG A 77 4.55 1.31 30.18
CA ARG A 77 5.67 1.73 29.29
C ARG A 77 5.98 0.69 28.23
N GLY A 78 5.81 1.13 26.99
CA GLY A 78 5.72 0.43 25.75
C GLY A 78 6.63 -0.75 25.55
N GLU A 79 6.04 -1.92 25.49
CA GLU A 79 6.58 -3.01 24.72
C GLU A 79 6.25 -2.72 23.25
N TRP A 80 7.25 -2.88 22.38
CA TRP A 80 7.02 -2.84 20.95
C TRP A 80 6.33 -4.14 20.55
N ALA A 81 5.14 -4.05 19.96
CA ALA A 81 4.54 -5.20 19.28
C ALA A 81 5.31 -5.42 17.96
N GLU A 82 5.64 -6.66 17.68
CA GLU A 82 6.29 -7.06 16.42
C GLU A 82 5.28 -7.79 15.55
N ASP A 83 5.28 -7.48 14.25
CA ASP A 83 4.50 -8.15 13.22
C ASP A 83 5.43 -8.56 12.08
N LEU A 84 5.24 -9.76 11.55
CA LEU A 84 6.07 -10.33 10.50
C LEU A 84 5.28 -10.44 9.19
N GLN A 85 5.94 -10.07 8.11
CA GLN A 85 5.39 -10.14 6.76
C GLN A 85 6.49 -10.57 5.80
N VAL A 86 6.19 -11.46 4.87
CA VAL A 86 7.11 -11.81 3.79
C VAL A 86 6.60 -11.20 2.49
N LEU A 87 7.43 -10.42 1.82
CA LEU A 87 7.16 -9.85 0.51
C LEU A 87 7.94 -10.62 -0.55
N ALA A 88 7.26 -11.00 -1.64
CA ALA A 88 7.85 -11.69 -2.76
C ALA A 88 7.90 -10.78 -4.00
N TYR A 89 9.05 -10.70 -4.65
CA TYR A 89 9.28 -9.84 -5.81
C TYR A 89 9.73 -10.63 -7.03
N ASP A 90 9.24 -10.26 -8.20
CA ASP A 90 9.72 -10.77 -9.48
C ASP A 90 11.07 -10.16 -9.90
N ALA A 91 11.60 -10.59 -11.06
CA ALA A 91 12.87 -10.08 -11.59
C ALA A 91 12.83 -8.61 -12.03
N ALA A 92 11.64 -8.05 -12.26
CA ALA A 92 11.45 -6.63 -12.57
C ALA A 92 11.32 -5.76 -11.31
N GLY A 93 11.23 -6.38 -10.12
CA GLY A 93 11.03 -5.71 -8.84
C GLY A 93 9.56 -5.47 -8.50
N ASN A 94 8.62 -6.05 -9.23
CA ASN A 94 7.20 -5.96 -8.88
C ASN A 94 6.90 -6.86 -7.68
N LEU A 95 6.06 -6.37 -6.76
CA LEU A 95 5.58 -7.14 -5.63
C LEU A 95 4.52 -8.15 -6.12
N VAL A 96 4.92 -9.43 -6.25
CA VAL A 96 4.06 -10.51 -6.75
C VAL A 96 3.35 -11.29 -5.65
N GLY A 97 3.73 -11.09 -4.40
CA GLY A 97 3.05 -11.74 -3.28
C GLY A 97 3.41 -11.17 -1.92
N ASN A 98 2.54 -11.45 -0.98
CA ASN A 98 2.64 -11.03 0.40
C ASN A 98 2.11 -12.14 1.31
N PHE A 99 2.81 -12.48 2.37
CA PHE A 99 2.49 -13.57 3.28
C PHE A 99 2.64 -13.14 4.74
N PHE A 100 1.67 -13.48 5.57
CA PHE A 100 1.64 -13.20 7.01
C PHE A 100 1.75 -14.52 7.78
N PRO A 101 2.94 -14.84 8.33
CA PRO A 101 3.21 -16.16 8.93
C PRO A 101 2.56 -16.37 10.30
N ASP A 102 2.21 -15.29 11.01
CA ASP A 102 1.77 -15.34 12.42
C ASP A 102 0.26 -15.53 12.59
N ALA A 103 -0.51 -15.65 11.50
CA ALA A 103 -1.93 -15.95 11.56
C ALA A 103 -2.16 -17.43 11.92
N GLU A 104 -3.20 -17.75 12.73
CA GLU A 104 -3.64 -19.13 12.99
C GLU A 104 -3.88 -19.88 11.67
N ASP A 105 -4.45 -19.18 10.68
CA ASP A 105 -4.53 -19.60 9.29
C ASP A 105 -3.66 -18.61 8.48
N PRO A 106 -2.59 -19.08 7.82
CA PRO A 106 -1.69 -18.18 7.11
C PRO A 106 -2.43 -17.42 6.01
N ASN A 107 -2.38 -16.08 6.11
CA ASN A 107 -2.96 -15.20 5.12
C ASN A 107 -1.90 -14.83 4.09
N TYR A 108 -2.26 -14.87 2.82
CA TYR A 108 -1.39 -14.39 1.76
C TYR A 108 -2.18 -13.74 0.63
N SER A 109 -1.49 -12.88 -0.09
CA SER A 109 -1.99 -12.34 -1.36
C SER A 109 -1.00 -12.64 -2.47
N ILE A 110 -1.54 -12.80 -3.69
CA ILE A 110 -0.76 -12.91 -4.92
C ILE A 110 -1.17 -11.80 -5.87
N VAL A 111 -0.23 -11.33 -6.68
CA VAL A 111 -0.43 -10.31 -7.72
C VAL A 111 0.27 -10.75 -8.98
N GLU A 112 -0.42 -10.67 -10.11
CA GLU A 112 0.12 -10.96 -11.42
C GLU A 112 0.18 -9.69 -12.26
N PHE A 113 1.23 -9.58 -13.07
CA PHE A 113 1.48 -8.46 -13.95
C PHE A 113 1.55 -8.93 -15.40
N ASP A 114 1.14 -8.09 -16.33
CA ASP A 114 1.37 -8.32 -17.74
C ASP A 114 2.83 -7.98 -18.15
N GLU A 115 3.17 -8.22 -19.42
CA GLU A 115 4.51 -7.92 -19.98
C GLU A 115 4.87 -6.42 -19.95
N ASN A 116 3.89 -5.53 -19.76
CA ASN A 116 4.09 -4.08 -19.67
C ASN A 116 4.21 -3.62 -18.22
N GLY A 117 4.11 -4.53 -17.22
CA GLY A 117 4.13 -4.23 -15.81
C GLY A 117 2.79 -3.72 -15.27
N ASN A 118 1.69 -3.88 -15.99
CA ASN A 118 0.36 -3.56 -15.46
C ASN A 118 -0.16 -4.73 -14.62
N LYS A 119 -0.70 -4.44 -13.46
CA LYS A 119 -1.32 -5.42 -12.58
C LYS A 119 -2.62 -5.95 -13.21
N VAL A 120 -2.67 -7.22 -13.58
CA VAL A 120 -3.83 -7.82 -14.27
C VAL A 120 -4.70 -8.69 -13.38
N HIS A 121 -4.14 -9.25 -12.30
CA HIS A 121 -4.85 -10.10 -11.36
C HIS A 121 -4.32 -9.90 -9.95
N SER A 122 -5.19 -10.03 -8.94
CA SER A 122 -4.77 -10.24 -7.57
C SER A 122 -5.79 -11.11 -6.84
N ALA A 123 -5.30 -11.91 -5.89
CA ALA A 123 -6.11 -12.77 -5.04
C ALA A 123 -5.61 -12.70 -3.60
N VAL A 124 -6.54 -12.78 -2.64
CA VAL A 124 -6.25 -12.86 -1.20
C VAL A 124 -6.83 -14.15 -0.66
N TYR A 125 -6.02 -14.86 0.08
CA TYR A 125 -6.35 -16.16 0.66
C TYR A 125 -6.22 -16.14 2.19
N MET A 126 -7.07 -16.94 2.85
CA MET A 126 -6.91 -17.33 4.24
C MET A 126 -6.78 -18.86 4.29
N GLY A 127 -5.58 -19.33 4.58
CA GLY A 127 -5.26 -20.74 4.35
C GLY A 127 -5.37 -21.09 2.87
N GLU A 128 -6.24 -22.04 2.52
CA GLU A 128 -6.53 -22.42 1.13
C GLU A 128 -7.79 -21.74 0.57
N GLU A 129 -8.52 -21.00 1.38
CA GLU A 129 -9.77 -20.36 0.99
C GLU A 129 -9.51 -19.02 0.28
N LEU A 130 -10.03 -18.87 -0.94
CA LEU A 130 -10.01 -17.63 -1.70
C LEU A 130 -11.06 -16.67 -1.14
N LEU A 131 -10.63 -15.57 -0.51
CA LEU A 131 -11.52 -14.55 0.05
C LEU A 131 -11.91 -13.50 -0.98
N THR A 132 -10.91 -12.96 -1.67
CA THR A 132 -11.14 -11.91 -2.67
C THR A 132 -10.28 -12.15 -3.90
N GLU A 133 -10.83 -11.78 -5.05
CA GLU A 133 -10.14 -11.80 -6.33
C GLU A 133 -10.47 -10.52 -7.08
N SER A 134 -9.48 -9.94 -7.78
CA SER A 134 -9.68 -8.80 -8.66
C SER A 134 -8.95 -9.01 -9.98
N VAL A 135 -9.59 -8.57 -11.07
CA VAL A 135 -9.04 -8.63 -12.44
C VAL A 135 -9.14 -7.25 -13.06
N TRP A 136 -8.05 -6.82 -13.72
CA TRP A 136 -7.95 -5.52 -14.41
C TRP A 136 -7.70 -5.69 -15.90
N THR A 137 -8.18 -4.73 -16.68
CA THR A 137 -7.85 -4.61 -18.10
C THR A 137 -7.36 -3.20 -18.41
N TYR A 138 -6.53 -3.08 -19.44
CA TYR A 138 -5.85 -1.83 -19.81
C TYR A 138 -6.02 -1.51 -21.28
N ASP A 139 -5.93 -0.23 -21.62
CA ASP A 139 -5.85 0.22 -23.01
C ASP A 139 -4.39 0.15 -23.52
N ALA A 140 -4.21 0.46 -24.81
CA ALA A 140 -2.88 0.46 -25.44
C ALA A 140 -1.88 1.48 -24.86
N ASN A 141 -2.33 2.41 -24.02
CA ASN A 141 -1.49 3.39 -23.31
C ASN A 141 -1.19 2.97 -21.88
N GLY A 142 -1.57 1.75 -21.44
CA GLY A 142 -1.41 1.25 -20.09
C GLY A 142 -2.39 1.87 -19.08
N ARG A 143 -3.51 2.46 -19.55
CA ARG A 143 -4.53 3.03 -18.67
C ARG A 143 -5.61 1.99 -18.38
N GLU A 144 -6.01 1.87 -17.14
CA GLU A 144 -7.03 0.95 -16.69
C GLU A 144 -8.37 1.21 -17.40
N THR A 145 -8.99 0.17 -17.95
CA THR A 145 -10.29 0.24 -18.62
C THR A 145 -11.39 -0.47 -17.86
N SER A 146 -11.06 -1.48 -17.07
CA SER A 146 -12.00 -2.13 -16.16
C SER A 146 -11.33 -2.74 -14.94
N GLU A 147 -12.09 -2.85 -13.85
CA GLU A 147 -11.80 -3.68 -12.70
C GLU A 147 -13.05 -4.52 -12.35
N GLN A 148 -12.86 -5.79 -12.08
CA GLN A 148 -13.89 -6.67 -11.52
C GLN A 148 -13.36 -7.25 -10.23
N MET A 149 -14.20 -7.24 -9.17
CA MET A 149 -13.84 -7.77 -7.86
C MET A 149 -14.87 -8.78 -7.41
N TRP A 150 -14.39 -9.94 -6.99
CA TRP A 150 -15.18 -11.01 -6.38
C TRP A 150 -14.84 -11.10 -4.89
N ILE A 151 -15.85 -11.43 -4.09
CA ILE A 151 -15.72 -11.75 -2.67
C ILE A 151 -16.46 -13.09 -2.48
N ASP A 152 -15.78 -14.06 -1.89
CA ASP A 152 -16.30 -15.43 -1.68
C ASP A 152 -16.88 -16.03 -2.98
N GLY A 153 -16.20 -15.82 -4.09
CA GLY A 153 -16.59 -16.30 -5.42
C GLY A 153 -17.78 -15.58 -6.07
N ALA A 154 -18.38 -14.60 -5.41
CA ALA A 154 -19.47 -13.79 -5.96
C ALA A 154 -18.97 -12.44 -6.46
N LEU A 155 -19.37 -12.03 -7.68
CA LEU A 155 -19.02 -10.71 -8.21
C LEU A 155 -19.60 -9.62 -7.31
N SER A 156 -18.70 -8.89 -6.64
CA SER A 156 -19.04 -7.82 -5.69
C SER A 156 -19.20 -6.48 -6.38
N SER A 157 -18.24 -6.13 -7.26
CA SER A 157 -18.27 -4.89 -8.03
C SER A 157 -17.65 -5.07 -9.39
N ALA A 158 -18.11 -4.26 -10.35
CA ALA A 158 -17.51 -4.10 -11.67
C ALA A 158 -17.38 -2.62 -11.99
N GLU A 159 -16.18 -2.18 -12.31
CA GLU A 159 -15.85 -0.81 -12.69
C GLU A 159 -15.44 -0.72 -14.14
N THR A 160 -15.86 0.35 -14.79
CA THR A 160 -15.42 0.70 -16.15
C THR A 160 -14.89 2.13 -16.15
N TYR A 161 -13.78 2.33 -16.85
CA TYR A 161 -13.06 3.60 -16.91
C TYR A 161 -13.06 4.14 -18.32
N THR A 162 -13.35 5.43 -18.50
CA THR A 162 -13.28 6.12 -19.77
C THR A 162 -12.47 7.38 -19.63
N TYR A 163 -11.63 7.69 -20.61
CA TYR A 163 -10.70 8.82 -20.58
C TYR A 163 -11.03 9.81 -21.68
N THR A 164 -11.36 11.05 -21.29
CA THR A 164 -11.67 12.14 -22.21
C THR A 164 -10.58 13.21 -22.13
N PRO A 165 -9.83 13.46 -23.23
CA PRO A 165 -8.82 14.52 -23.27
C PRO A 165 -9.43 15.90 -22.99
N GLN A 166 -8.73 16.67 -22.15
CA GLN A 166 -9.06 18.06 -21.84
C GLN A 166 -8.17 19.04 -22.63
N THR A 167 -8.59 20.28 -22.75
CA THR A 167 -7.87 21.34 -23.50
C THR A 167 -6.52 21.72 -22.89
N ASP A 168 -6.31 21.46 -21.63
CA ASP A 168 -5.07 21.73 -20.88
C ASP A 168 -4.07 20.56 -20.90
N GLY A 169 -4.39 19.47 -21.64
CA GLY A 169 -3.54 18.27 -21.74
C GLY A 169 -3.76 17.24 -20.64
N THR A 170 -4.68 17.49 -19.71
CA THR A 170 -5.11 16.47 -18.74
C THR A 170 -6.14 15.52 -19.35
N LEU A 171 -6.46 14.45 -18.65
CA LEU A 171 -7.52 13.51 -19.00
C LEU A 171 -8.58 13.50 -17.91
N LEU A 172 -9.84 13.64 -18.29
CA LEU A 172 -10.96 13.34 -17.40
C LEU A 172 -11.20 11.82 -17.44
N CYS A 173 -10.94 11.15 -16.33
CA CYS A 173 -11.30 9.75 -16.11
C CYS A 173 -12.69 9.71 -15.49
N SER A 174 -13.64 9.07 -16.16
CA SER A 174 -14.99 8.80 -15.63
C SER A 174 -15.09 7.32 -15.31
N ILE A 175 -15.58 7.02 -14.09
CA ILE A 175 -15.74 5.67 -13.57
C ILE A 175 -17.23 5.39 -13.43
N THR A 176 -17.68 4.26 -13.95
CA THR A 176 -18.99 3.70 -13.63
C THR A 176 -18.78 2.44 -12.82
N THR A 177 -19.22 2.43 -11.55
CA THR A 177 -19.19 1.27 -10.67
C THR A 177 -20.57 0.63 -10.60
N ARG A 178 -20.64 -0.68 -10.87
CA ARG A 178 -21.85 -1.50 -10.74
C ARG A 178 -21.69 -2.47 -9.58
N TRP A 179 -22.73 -2.60 -8.79
CA TRP A 179 -22.84 -3.52 -7.66
C TRP A 179 -23.89 -4.59 -7.97
N PRO A 180 -23.52 -5.75 -8.55
CA PRO A 180 -24.50 -6.73 -9.06
C PRO A 180 -25.47 -7.23 -8.00
N GLN A 181 -25.01 -7.37 -6.75
CA GLN A 181 -25.83 -7.88 -5.65
C GLN A 181 -26.96 -6.93 -5.25
N THR A 182 -26.80 -5.62 -5.40
CA THR A 182 -27.78 -4.59 -5.04
C THR A 182 -28.45 -3.97 -6.26
N GLY A 183 -27.89 -4.15 -7.45
CA GLY A 183 -28.28 -3.46 -8.66
C GLY A 183 -27.91 -1.97 -8.68
N GLN A 184 -27.16 -1.50 -7.67
CA GLN A 184 -26.74 -0.11 -7.60
C GLN A 184 -25.72 0.21 -8.69
N VAL A 185 -25.81 1.41 -9.26
CA VAL A 185 -24.83 1.99 -10.16
C VAL A 185 -24.42 3.35 -9.60
N THR A 186 -23.14 3.60 -9.52
CA THR A 186 -22.58 4.90 -9.12
C THR A 186 -21.64 5.41 -10.19
N GLU A 187 -21.56 6.71 -10.33
CA GLU A 187 -20.63 7.40 -11.24
C GLU A 187 -19.74 8.33 -10.43
N SER A 188 -18.46 8.35 -10.77
CA SER A 188 -17.48 9.27 -10.21
C SER A 188 -16.49 9.69 -11.31
N SER A 189 -15.75 10.75 -11.06
CA SER A 189 -14.72 11.18 -12.01
C SER A 189 -13.55 11.85 -11.31
N TYR A 190 -12.39 11.81 -11.98
CA TYR A 190 -11.19 12.51 -11.54
C TYR A 190 -10.32 12.93 -12.73
N LEU A 191 -9.43 13.89 -12.51
CA LEU A 191 -8.45 14.28 -13.51
C LEU A 191 -7.15 13.48 -13.33
N THR A 192 -6.55 13.09 -14.47
CA THR A 192 -5.22 12.49 -14.54
C THR A 192 -4.31 13.30 -15.44
N ASN A 193 -3.00 13.12 -15.32
CA ASN A 193 -2.07 13.56 -16.36
C ASN A 193 -2.12 12.61 -17.57
N SER A 194 -1.33 12.89 -18.62
CA SER A 194 -1.28 12.08 -19.84
C SER A 194 -0.80 10.65 -19.63
N THR A 195 -0.13 10.34 -18.51
CA THR A 195 0.37 9.01 -18.14
C THR A 195 -0.61 8.24 -17.24
N GLY A 196 -1.77 8.83 -16.92
CA GLY A 196 -2.79 8.20 -16.08
C GLY A 196 -2.63 8.44 -14.59
N GLN A 197 -1.62 9.20 -14.13
CA GLN A 197 -1.48 9.52 -12.71
C GLN A 197 -2.59 10.47 -12.26
N PHE A 198 -3.19 10.14 -11.12
CA PHE A 198 -4.26 10.93 -10.50
C PHE A 198 -3.78 12.34 -10.16
N LEU A 199 -4.48 13.36 -10.60
CA LEU A 199 -4.19 14.75 -10.28
C LEU A 199 -5.17 15.35 -9.28
N MET A 200 -6.47 15.18 -9.53
CA MET A 200 -7.50 15.81 -8.73
C MET A 200 -8.84 15.09 -8.84
N SER A 201 -9.56 14.99 -7.73
CA SER A 201 -11.01 14.77 -7.71
C SER A 201 -11.70 15.82 -6.84
N GLU A 202 -12.99 16.05 -7.11
CA GLU A 202 -13.85 16.88 -6.30
C GLU A 202 -15.23 16.25 -6.19
N GLU A 203 -15.66 15.95 -4.97
CA GLU A 203 -16.96 15.34 -4.67
C GLU A 203 -17.48 15.83 -3.31
N ASP A 204 -18.74 16.22 -3.24
CA ASP A 204 -19.42 16.66 -2.01
C ASP A 204 -18.61 17.71 -1.20
N GLY A 205 -18.03 18.71 -1.90
CA GLY A 205 -17.21 19.76 -1.30
C GLY A 205 -15.83 19.31 -0.82
N THR A 206 -15.49 18.05 -1.01
CA THR A 206 -14.14 17.51 -0.74
C THR A 206 -13.34 17.50 -2.03
N ARG A 207 -12.17 18.15 -2.01
CA ARG A 207 -11.20 18.16 -3.11
C ARG A 207 -9.93 17.46 -2.65
N ILE A 208 -9.45 16.52 -3.47
CA ILE A 208 -8.18 15.80 -3.32
C ILE A 208 -7.28 16.23 -4.46
N THR A 209 -6.04 16.61 -4.17
CA THR A 209 -5.08 17.06 -5.19
C THR A 209 -3.72 16.40 -4.95
N TRP A 210 -3.10 15.91 -6.04
CA TRP A 210 -1.74 15.40 -6.06
C TRP A 210 -0.87 16.20 -7.03
N ILE A 211 0.39 16.43 -6.64
CA ILE A 211 1.41 17.06 -7.45
C ILE A 211 2.60 16.11 -7.52
N TYR A 212 3.21 15.99 -8.69
CA TYR A 212 4.32 15.07 -8.96
C TYR A 212 5.56 15.82 -9.46
N ASP A 213 6.72 15.24 -9.22
CA ASP A 213 7.98 15.68 -9.84
C ASP A 213 8.08 15.17 -11.31
N HIS A 214 9.16 15.55 -11.99
CA HIS A 214 9.43 15.14 -13.36
C HIS A 214 9.69 13.63 -13.55
N ARG A 215 9.87 12.88 -12.46
CA ARG A 215 10.02 11.42 -12.45
C ARG A 215 8.69 10.71 -12.11
N GLY A 216 7.63 11.47 -11.92
CA GLY A 216 6.33 10.94 -11.55
C GLY A 216 6.19 10.58 -10.07
N ARG A 217 7.10 11.03 -9.19
CA ARG A 217 7.00 10.81 -7.75
C ARG A 217 6.17 11.92 -7.10
N PRO A 218 5.27 11.62 -6.15
CA PRO A 218 4.47 12.61 -5.44
C PRO A 218 5.35 13.66 -4.77
N THR A 219 5.00 14.94 -4.87
CA THR A 219 5.64 16.03 -4.10
C THR A 219 4.70 16.70 -3.14
N SER A 220 3.39 16.63 -3.41
CA SER A 220 2.37 17.16 -2.52
C SER A 220 1.08 16.37 -2.67
N HIS A 221 0.39 16.16 -1.56
CA HIS A 221 -0.99 15.66 -1.48
C HIS A 221 -1.79 16.57 -0.57
N VAL A 222 -2.92 17.06 -1.04
CA VAL A 222 -3.79 17.98 -0.30
C VAL A 222 -5.22 17.44 -0.33
N VAL A 223 -5.84 17.35 0.84
CA VAL A 223 -7.28 17.14 1.00
C VAL A 223 -7.88 18.40 1.60
N SER A 224 -8.85 18.99 0.91
CA SER A 224 -9.58 20.14 1.41
C SER A 224 -11.09 19.86 1.38
N ARG A 225 -11.81 20.44 2.32
CA ARG A 225 -13.27 20.39 2.37
C ARG A 225 -13.80 21.79 2.56
N ASP A 226 -14.78 22.18 1.72
CA ASP A 226 -15.37 23.54 1.74
C ASP A 226 -14.30 24.63 1.68
N ASN A 227 -13.24 24.43 0.86
CA ASN A 227 -12.07 25.30 0.72
C ASN A 227 -11.18 25.41 1.98
N GLN A 228 -11.34 24.52 2.97
CA GLN A 228 -10.45 24.45 4.12
C GLN A 228 -9.57 23.21 4.00
N THR A 229 -8.25 23.39 4.09
CA THR A 229 -7.30 22.27 4.09
C THR A 229 -7.50 21.43 5.35
N GLN A 230 -7.81 20.16 5.16
CA GLN A 230 -7.94 19.16 6.22
C GLN A 230 -6.62 18.40 6.41
N LEU A 231 -6.01 17.99 5.31
CA LEU A 231 -4.74 17.26 5.28
C LEU A 231 -3.84 17.87 4.21
N HIS A 232 -2.58 18.03 4.55
CA HIS A 232 -1.54 18.38 3.59
C HIS A 232 -0.31 17.50 3.86
N GLN A 233 0.20 16.84 2.85
CA GLN A 233 1.42 16.06 2.90
C GLN A 233 2.44 16.63 1.92
N ASN A 234 3.66 16.84 2.39
CA ASN A 234 4.80 17.28 1.60
C ASN A 234 5.81 16.14 1.50
N TYR A 235 6.23 15.81 0.28
CA TYR A 235 7.18 14.74 0.00
C TYR A 235 8.52 15.32 -0.46
N SER A 236 9.61 14.75 0.01
CA SER A 236 10.95 15.07 -0.43
C SER A 236 11.75 13.79 -0.70
N TYR A 237 12.66 13.84 -1.67
CA TYR A 237 13.44 12.69 -2.11
C TYR A 237 14.92 13.00 -2.08
N THR A 238 15.71 12.02 -1.65
CA THR A 238 17.17 12.05 -1.76
C THR A 238 17.60 10.79 -2.51
N ASP A 239 18.07 10.97 -3.74
CA ASP A 239 18.52 9.89 -4.59
C ASP A 239 19.98 9.54 -4.28
N ALA A 240 20.32 8.25 -4.26
CA ALA A 240 21.67 7.75 -4.14
C ALA A 240 22.24 7.30 -5.51
N PRO A 241 23.59 7.25 -5.68
CA PRO A 241 24.22 6.88 -6.95
C PRO A 241 23.94 5.45 -7.42
N ASP A 242 23.58 4.54 -6.50
CA ASP A 242 23.26 3.14 -6.78
C ASP A 242 21.81 2.92 -7.24
N GLY A 243 21.03 4.01 -7.34
CA GLY A 243 19.63 3.96 -7.72
C GLY A 243 18.66 3.85 -6.54
N SER A 244 19.15 3.58 -5.33
CA SER A 244 18.33 3.64 -4.12
C SER A 244 17.93 5.09 -3.78
N TYR A 245 16.90 5.27 -2.98
CA TYR A 245 16.48 6.62 -2.56
C TYR A 245 15.79 6.62 -1.20
N LEU A 246 15.85 7.79 -0.55
CA LEU A 246 15.10 8.11 0.65
C LEU A 246 13.90 8.99 0.27
N CYS A 247 12.71 8.60 0.68
CA CYS A 247 11.50 9.43 0.68
C CYS A 247 11.22 9.88 2.11
N ARG A 248 10.96 11.17 2.28
CA ARG A 248 10.41 11.72 3.53
C ARG A 248 9.12 12.43 3.19
N TYR A 249 8.10 12.23 4.00
CA TYR A 249 6.92 13.07 3.94
C TYR A 249 6.46 13.48 5.32
N GLU A 250 5.90 14.68 5.40
CA GLU A 250 5.34 15.30 6.58
C GLU A 250 3.86 15.50 6.35
N SER A 251 3.04 15.04 7.29
CA SER A 251 1.59 15.23 7.31
C SER A 251 1.23 16.39 8.22
N TYR A 252 0.32 17.23 7.75
CA TYR A 252 -0.19 18.39 8.48
C TYR A 252 -1.71 18.34 8.56
N GLU A 253 -2.26 18.55 9.75
CA GLU A 253 -3.66 18.87 9.98
C GLU A 253 -3.79 20.40 10.17
N GLY A 254 -4.38 21.08 9.19
CA GLY A 254 -4.33 22.52 9.14
C GLY A 254 -2.90 23.06 9.02
N SER A 255 -2.41 23.76 10.05
CA SER A 255 -1.04 24.30 10.10
C SER A 255 -0.10 23.53 11.04
N MET A 256 -0.60 22.52 11.72
CA MET A 256 0.20 21.71 12.67
C MET A 256 0.70 20.44 12.00
N MET A 257 1.98 20.17 12.16
CA MET A 257 2.54 18.88 11.77
C MET A 257 1.95 17.81 12.69
N ASP A 258 1.35 16.79 12.08
CA ASP A 258 0.76 15.65 12.78
C ASP A 258 1.74 14.49 12.85
N SER A 259 2.34 14.13 11.72
CA SER A 259 3.31 13.03 11.65
C SER A 259 4.38 13.30 10.59
N ARG A 260 5.48 12.53 10.70
CA ARG A 260 6.54 12.47 9.71
C ARG A 260 6.87 11.01 9.44
N THR A 261 7.01 10.66 8.16
CA THR A 261 7.42 9.33 7.73
C THR A 261 8.71 9.41 6.93
N GLU A 262 9.62 8.46 7.17
CA GLU A 262 10.83 8.25 6.39
C GLU A 262 10.79 6.84 5.79
N GLN A 263 11.00 6.73 4.48
CA GLN A 263 11.04 5.45 3.76
C GLN A 263 12.32 5.37 2.94
N ARG A 264 13.01 4.23 2.99
CA ARG A 264 14.15 3.93 2.11
C ARG A 264 13.74 2.86 1.13
N PHE A 265 14.08 3.11 -0.11
CA PHE A 265 13.83 2.20 -1.22
C PHE A 265 15.17 1.75 -1.81
N ASP A 266 15.25 0.49 -2.19
CA ASP A 266 16.38 -0.02 -2.93
C ASP A 266 16.35 0.43 -4.41
N ALA A 267 17.35 0.02 -5.19
CA ALA A 267 17.46 0.37 -6.61
C ALA A 267 16.33 -0.21 -7.48
N LEU A 268 15.63 -1.25 -7.03
CA LEU A 268 14.48 -1.86 -7.71
C LEU A 268 13.15 -1.23 -7.28
N GLY A 269 13.18 -0.29 -6.31
CA GLY A 269 11.98 0.38 -5.81
C GLY A 269 11.26 -0.34 -4.68
N ALA A 270 11.84 -1.43 -4.14
CA ALA A 270 11.30 -2.09 -2.94
C ALA A 270 11.58 -1.24 -1.69
N CYS A 271 10.58 -1.06 -0.84
CA CYS A 271 10.74 -0.38 0.44
C CYS A 271 11.48 -1.31 1.42
N ILE A 272 12.70 -0.93 1.80
CA ILE A 272 13.57 -1.71 2.70
C ILE A 272 13.61 -1.19 4.13
N TYR A 273 13.06 -0.01 4.37
CA TYR A 273 12.94 0.60 5.68
C TYR A 273 11.83 1.62 5.68
N GLN A 274 11.05 1.67 6.76
CA GLN A 274 10.09 2.74 7.05
C GLN A 274 10.12 3.07 8.52
N ALA A 275 10.08 4.36 8.85
CA ALA A 275 9.85 4.84 10.20
C ALA A 275 8.82 5.95 10.20
N GLU A 276 7.92 5.92 11.18
CA GLU A 276 6.92 6.95 11.39
C GLU A 276 7.08 7.58 12.77
N TYR A 277 6.96 8.89 12.80
CA TYR A 277 7.14 9.72 14.00
C TYR A 277 5.88 10.53 14.25
N ASN A 278 5.45 10.60 15.50
CA ASN A 278 4.34 11.46 15.90
C ASN A 278 4.75 12.95 15.88
N ARG A 279 3.79 13.83 16.17
CA ARG A 279 3.97 15.29 16.17
C ARG A 279 5.06 15.82 17.13
N VAL A 280 5.44 15.05 18.14
CA VAL A 280 6.50 15.42 19.09
C VAL A 280 7.87 14.81 18.72
N GLY A 281 7.92 14.05 17.62
CA GLY A 281 9.15 13.45 17.07
C GLY A 281 9.50 12.11 17.68
N GLU A 282 8.61 11.45 18.42
CA GLU A 282 8.78 10.10 18.91
C GLU A 282 8.44 9.09 17.81
N MET A 283 9.26 8.06 17.68
CA MET A 283 9.02 6.97 16.75
C MET A 283 7.85 6.11 17.24
N ILE A 284 6.80 6.00 16.41
CA ILE A 284 5.60 5.21 16.71
C ILE A 284 5.54 3.91 15.90
N TYR A 285 6.25 3.86 14.79
CA TYR A 285 6.30 2.70 13.90
C TYR A 285 7.69 2.59 13.27
N GLU A 286 8.20 1.37 13.15
CA GLU A 286 9.41 1.04 12.42
C GLU A 286 9.21 -0.26 11.65
N MET A 287 9.68 -0.31 10.41
CA MET A 287 9.68 -1.50 9.58
C MET A 287 11.05 -1.64 8.91
N THR A 288 11.60 -2.84 8.95
CA THR A 288 12.86 -3.18 8.28
C THR A 288 12.67 -4.41 7.40
N ALA A 289 13.29 -4.41 6.22
CA ALA A 289 13.33 -5.55 5.32
C ALA A 289 14.65 -6.31 5.45
N GLN A 290 14.58 -7.63 5.35
CA GLN A 290 15.72 -8.53 5.34
C GLN A 290 15.53 -9.56 4.23
N THR A 291 16.43 -9.57 3.25
CA THR A 291 16.36 -10.54 2.15
C THR A 291 16.57 -11.96 2.68
N MET A 292 15.73 -12.88 2.26
CA MET A 292 15.72 -14.29 2.66
C MET A 292 16.22 -15.17 1.52
N ASP A 293 16.92 -16.25 1.87
CA ASP A 293 17.13 -17.40 0.98
C ASP A 293 16.04 -18.44 1.29
N ILE A 294 15.25 -18.79 0.29
CA ILE A 294 14.20 -19.82 0.35
C ILE A 294 14.60 -21.04 -0.45
#